data_4eee1ee57dd5c54b825570087d001930
#
_entry.id   4eee1ee57dd5c54b825570087d001930
#
_cell.length_a   1.000
_cell.length_b   1.000
_cell.length_c   1.000
_cell.angle_alpha   90.00
_cell.angle_beta   90.00
_cell.angle_gamma   90.00
#
_symmetry.space_group_name_H-M   'P 1'
#
loop_
_entity.id
_entity.type
_entity.pdbx_description
1 polymer ?
#
loop_
_entity_poly.entity_id
_entity_poly.type
_entity_poly.pdbx_seq_one_letter_code
_entity_poly.pdbx_strand_id
1 'polypeptide(L)' 'ETMRVERQNAGDGSHHYWILCNVGTGWYHFDATQISNGFTCFMLTDKQVRDFTQIKPNFYDFAADRYPATPQTEFVLQ' A
#
# COMPACT_ATOMS: atom_id res chain seq x y z
N GLU A 1 -9.78 11.68 -5.46
CA GLU A 1 -9.60 10.65 -6.50
C GLU A 1 -9.01 9.39 -5.87
N THR A 2 -9.59 8.23 -6.18
CA THR A 2 -9.14 6.95 -5.63
C THR A 2 -8.92 5.94 -6.73
N MET A 3 -8.08 4.94 -6.44
CA MET A 3 -7.80 3.85 -7.35
C MET A 3 -7.60 2.57 -6.53
N ARG A 4 -8.26 1.48 -6.94
CA ARG A 4 -8.07 0.19 -6.27
C ARG A 4 -6.76 -0.46 -6.72
N VAL A 5 -6.00 -0.97 -5.76
CA VAL A 5 -4.76 -1.71 -6.02
C VAL A 5 -5.01 -3.18 -5.76
N GLU A 6 -4.52 -4.04 -6.65
CA GLU A 6 -4.65 -5.48 -6.54
C GLU A 6 -3.28 -6.10 -6.24
N ARG A 7 -3.22 -6.94 -5.21
CA ARG A 7 -2.01 -7.70 -4.90
C ARG A 7 -1.75 -8.75 -5.98
N GLN A 8 -0.47 -8.90 -6.32
CA GLN A 8 -0.01 -9.94 -7.25
C GLN A 8 0.91 -10.91 -6.53
N ASN A 9 1.19 -12.06 -7.15
CA ASN A 9 2.18 -13.04 -6.70
C ASN A 9 1.94 -13.60 -5.30
N ALA A 10 0.68 -13.67 -4.86
CA ALA A 10 0.35 -14.34 -3.62
C ALA A 10 0.52 -15.86 -3.84
N GLY A 11 1.43 -16.46 -3.07
CA GLY A 11 1.78 -17.87 -3.27
C GLY A 11 0.65 -18.84 -3.03
N ASP A 12 -0.37 -18.44 -2.25
CA ASP A 12 -1.54 -19.28 -1.95
C ASP A 12 -2.73 -18.99 -2.88
N GLY A 13 -2.56 -18.14 -3.89
CA GLY A 13 -3.61 -17.77 -4.82
C GLY A 13 -4.67 -16.83 -4.25
N SER A 14 -4.51 -16.36 -3.02
CA SER A 14 -5.47 -15.44 -2.42
C SER A 14 -5.41 -14.07 -3.08
N HIS A 15 -6.50 -13.31 -2.94
CA HIS A 15 -6.58 -11.96 -3.45
C HIS A 15 -6.64 -10.97 -2.29
N HIS A 16 -6.02 -9.81 -2.50
CA HIS A 16 -6.10 -8.71 -1.54
C HIS A 16 -6.14 -7.41 -2.32
N TYR A 17 -7.01 -6.52 -1.91
CA TYR A 17 -7.19 -5.22 -2.55
C TYR A 17 -7.10 -4.12 -1.51
N TRP A 18 -6.56 -2.99 -1.92
CA TRP A 18 -6.56 -1.81 -1.07
C TRP A 18 -6.66 -0.58 -1.97
N ILE A 19 -6.52 0.60 -1.40
CA ILE A 19 -6.82 1.85 -2.09
C ILE A 19 -5.59 2.73 -2.17
N LEU A 20 -5.34 3.30 -3.35
CA LEU A 20 -4.52 4.49 -3.51
C LEU A 20 -5.45 5.69 -3.58
N CYS A 21 -5.13 6.73 -2.82
CA CYS A 21 -5.94 7.94 -2.80
C CYS A 21 -5.04 9.16 -3.04
N ASN A 22 -5.46 10.01 -3.99
CA ASN A 22 -4.79 11.28 -4.21
C ASN A 22 -5.39 12.32 -3.27
N VAL A 23 -4.57 12.79 -2.35
CA VAL A 23 -5.00 13.75 -1.31
C VAL A 23 -4.64 15.19 -1.65
N GLY A 24 -4.28 15.44 -2.92
CA GLY A 24 -3.92 16.79 -3.37
C GLY A 24 -2.43 17.05 -3.40
N THR A 25 -1.67 16.39 -2.54
CA THR A 25 -0.21 16.52 -2.50
C THR A 25 0.50 15.26 -3.00
N GLY A 26 -0.25 14.24 -3.35
CA GLY A 26 0.28 12.99 -3.87
C GLY A 26 -0.64 11.83 -3.59
N TRP A 27 -0.26 10.67 -4.11
CA TRP A 27 -0.98 9.42 -3.91
C TRP A 27 -0.40 8.69 -2.71
N TYR A 28 -1.26 8.09 -1.89
CA TYR A 28 -0.84 7.32 -0.72
C TYR A 28 -1.69 6.07 -0.59
N HIS A 29 -1.11 5.02 0.02
CA HIS A 29 -1.81 3.76 0.23
C HIS A 29 -2.64 3.79 1.50
N PHE A 30 -3.85 3.21 1.41
CA PHE A 30 -4.77 3.05 2.53
C PHE A 30 -5.32 1.63 2.52
N ASP A 31 -5.31 0.98 3.65
CA ASP A 31 -5.90 -0.35 3.80
C ASP A 31 -6.49 -0.48 5.19
N ALA A 32 -7.80 -0.71 5.25
CA ALA A 32 -8.52 -0.86 6.51
C ALA A 32 -8.42 -2.27 7.09
N THR A 33 -7.78 -3.20 6.37
CA THR A 33 -7.61 -4.57 6.86
C THR A 33 -6.78 -4.57 8.14
N GLN A 34 -7.31 -5.21 9.19
CA GLN A 34 -6.57 -5.36 10.44
C GLN A 34 -5.46 -6.39 10.28
N ILE A 35 -4.24 -5.99 10.69
CA ILE A 35 -3.07 -6.85 10.64
C ILE A 35 -2.59 -7.07 12.07
N SER A 36 -2.28 -8.32 12.39
CA SER A 36 -2.14 -8.77 13.78
C SER A 36 -0.97 -8.17 14.56
N ASN A 37 -0.01 -7.52 13.91
CA ASN A 37 1.17 -6.96 14.60
C ASN A 37 1.09 -5.45 14.81
N GLY A 38 -0.12 -4.88 14.75
CA GLY A 38 -0.31 -3.46 15.00
C GLY A 38 0.00 -2.53 13.84
N PHE A 39 0.36 -3.08 12.71
CA PHE A 39 0.60 -2.28 11.51
C PHE A 39 -0.70 -1.64 11.01
N THR A 40 -0.64 -0.36 10.66
CA THR A 40 -1.78 0.35 10.09
C THR A 40 -1.36 0.96 8.76
N CYS A 41 -2.06 0.61 7.68
CA CYS A 41 -1.81 1.18 6.37
C CYS A 41 -2.66 2.43 6.20
N PHE A 42 -2.11 3.56 6.61
CA PHE A 42 -2.77 4.85 6.53
C PHE A 42 -1.81 5.89 5.99
N MET A 43 -2.10 6.44 4.82
CA MET A 43 -1.26 7.46 4.19
C MET A 43 0.20 6.99 3.98
N LEU A 44 0.38 5.75 3.52
CA LEU A 44 1.71 5.18 3.36
C LEU A 44 2.21 5.32 1.92
N THR A 45 3.52 5.50 1.78
CA THR A 45 4.20 5.51 0.48
C THR A 45 4.46 4.10 0.00
N ASP A 46 4.84 3.97 -1.29
CA ASP A 46 5.25 2.69 -1.86
C ASP A 46 6.36 2.04 -1.04
N LYS A 47 7.34 2.85 -0.62
CA LYS A 47 8.46 2.33 0.17
C LYS A 47 7.99 1.75 1.50
N GLN A 48 7.06 2.42 2.16
CA GLN A 48 6.56 1.96 3.46
C GLN A 48 5.82 0.64 3.35
N VAL A 49 4.98 0.46 2.32
CA VAL A 49 4.27 -0.81 2.16
C VAL A 49 5.21 -1.92 1.70
N ARG A 50 6.24 -1.60 0.91
CA ARG A 50 7.26 -2.60 0.54
C ARG A 50 8.08 -3.02 1.74
N ASP A 51 8.43 -2.09 2.63
CA ASP A 51 9.16 -2.43 3.85
C ASP A 51 8.36 -3.40 4.71
N PHE A 52 7.04 -3.24 4.75
CA PHE A 52 6.20 -4.18 5.48
C PHE A 52 6.24 -5.58 4.87
N THR A 53 6.40 -5.72 3.55
CA THR A 53 6.47 -7.05 2.94
C THR A 53 7.69 -7.86 3.38
N GLN A 54 8.70 -7.23 3.95
CA GLN A 54 9.83 -7.94 4.56
C GLN A 54 9.43 -8.64 5.84
N ILE A 55 8.42 -8.09 6.54
CA ILE A 55 7.89 -8.68 7.76
C ILE A 55 6.85 -9.75 7.41
N LYS A 56 5.99 -9.46 6.43
CA LYS A 56 4.94 -10.38 5.97
C LYS A 56 5.05 -10.49 4.45
N PRO A 57 5.78 -11.50 3.94
CA PRO A 57 6.08 -11.60 2.50
C PRO A 57 4.84 -11.59 1.63
N ASN A 58 4.93 -10.86 0.53
CA ASN A 58 3.91 -10.77 -0.51
C ASN A 58 2.58 -10.16 -0.05
N PHE A 59 2.52 -9.57 1.14
CA PHE A 59 1.26 -8.99 1.61
C PHE A 59 0.83 -7.79 0.77
N TYR A 60 1.79 -6.90 0.44
CA TYR A 60 1.53 -5.72 -0.40
C TYR A 60 2.37 -5.76 -1.67
N ASP A 61 2.42 -6.90 -2.33
CA ASP A 61 3.12 -7.00 -3.61
C ASP A 61 2.19 -6.53 -4.73
N PHE A 62 2.58 -5.48 -5.43
CA PHE A 62 1.77 -4.92 -6.50
C PHE A 62 2.66 -4.51 -7.68
N ALA A 63 2.05 -4.46 -8.88
CA ALA A 63 2.76 -4.06 -10.10
C ALA A 63 2.87 -2.54 -10.14
N ALA A 64 3.97 -2.00 -9.63
CA ALA A 64 4.16 -0.56 -9.45
C ALA A 64 4.01 0.24 -10.74
N ASP A 65 4.33 -0.37 -11.89
CA ASP A 65 4.21 0.29 -13.19
C ASP A 65 2.76 0.49 -13.66
N ARG A 66 1.80 -0.11 -12.97
CA ARG A 66 0.38 0.01 -13.31
C ARG A 66 -0.35 1.09 -12.51
N TYR A 67 0.31 1.67 -11.53
CA TYR A 67 -0.32 2.61 -10.60
C TYR A 67 0.49 3.89 -10.51
N PRO A 68 -0.14 5.01 -10.12
CA PRO A 68 0.61 6.24 -9.90
C PRO A 68 1.65 6.06 -8.81
N ALA A 69 2.82 6.65 -8.98
CA ALA A 69 3.86 6.61 -7.97
C ALA A 69 3.46 7.46 -6.76
N THR A 70 3.82 6.99 -5.57
CA THR A 70 3.64 7.77 -4.36
C THR A 70 4.85 8.69 -4.14
N PRO A 71 4.72 9.72 -3.29
CA PRO A 71 5.88 10.56 -2.96
C PRO A 71 7.00 9.75 -2.31
N GLN A 72 8.22 10.20 -2.46
CA GLN A 72 9.36 9.55 -1.83
C GLN A 72 9.49 9.90 -0.35
N THR A 73 8.88 11.00 0.06
CA THR A 73 8.87 11.44 1.46
C THR A 73 7.58 10.98 2.12
N GLU A 74 7.69 10.44 3.32
CA GLU A 74 6.53 9.97 4.07
C GLU A 74 5.60 11.14 4.39
N PHE A 75 4.30 10.83 4.46
CA PHE A 75 3.30 11.83 4.82
C PHE A 75 3.47 12.20 6.30
N VAL A 76 3.46 13.49 6.57
CA VAL A 76 3.58 14.01 7.93
C VAL A 76 2.34 14.85 8.22
N LEU A 77 1.62 14.51 9.28
CA LEU A 77 0.51 15.29 9.78
C LEU A 77 1.05 16.52 10.48
N GLN A 78 0.50 17.67 10.11
CA GLN A 78 0.89 18.94 10.72
C GLN A 78 -0.25 19.51 11.52
#